data_3ded552aa099f983d061e2901988dbe2
#
_entry.id   3ded552aa099f983d061e2901988dbe2
#
_cell.length_a   1.000
_cell.length_b   1.000
_cell.length_c   1.000
_cell.angle_alpha   90.00
_cell.angle_beta   90.00
_cell.angle_gamma   90.00
#
_symmetry.space_group_name_H-M   'P 1'
#
loop_
_entity.id
_entity.type
_entity.pdbx_description
1 polymer ?
#
loop_
_entity_poly.entity_id
_entity_poly.type
_entity_poly.pdbx_seq_one_letter_code
_entity_poly.pdbx_strand_id
1 'polypeptide(L)'
;DAAGARATFFCIGRRARAHPALCREIVARGHRVENHGDAHAKTLAFFGPARLRTDIAAAQACLADISGQLPRFFRATAGLRNPFLEPVLAGLDLHLAAWTRRPYDTRCGDANIVLARLSKNLGAGDILLMHDGNAARGSSGRAVILDTLPALLDLLHQRGLTTVTLHAACS
;
A
#
# COMPACT_ATOMS: atom_id res chain seq x y z
N ASP A 1 -7.21 13.97 1.18
CA ASP A 1 -8.58 14.38 0.84
C ASP A 1 -8.63 15.81 0.31
N ALA A 2 -8.06 16.81 1.03
CA ALA A 2 -8.12 18.22 0.61
C ALA A 2 -7.61 18.49 -0.82
N ALA A 3 -6.63 17.70 -1.28
CA ALA A 3 -6.08 17.79 -2.63
C ALA A 3 -6.78 16.86 -3.65
N GLY A 4 -7.92 16.26 -3.32
CA GLY A 4 -8.62 15.32 -4.20
C GLY A 4 -7.88 14.01 -4.50
N ALA A 5 -6.74 13.77 -3.82
CA ALA A 5 -5.91 12.60 -4.08
C ALA A 5 -6.61 11.29 -3.74
N ARG A 6 -6.36 10.24 -4.55
CA ARG A 6 -6.84 8.88 -4.32
C ARG A 6 -5.66 7.94 -4.16
N ALA A 7 -5.81 6.94 -3.27
CA ALA A 7 -4.75 5.99 -2.95
C ALA A 7 -5.31 4.58 -2.74
N THR A 8 -4.42 3.60 -2.84
CA THR A 8 -4.68 2.21 -2.49
C THR A 8 -3.92 1.85 -1.23
N PHE A 9 -4.62 1.48 -0.17
CA PHE A 9 -4.07 1.10 1.12
C PHE A 9 -3.97 -0.42 1.21
N PHE A 10 -2.76 -0.95 1.27
CA PHE A 10 -2.53 -2.36 1.50
C PHE A 10 -2.55 -2.64 3.00
N CYS A 11 -3.68 -3.14 3.49
CA CYS A 11 -3.96 -3.30 4.91
C CYS A 11 -3.59 -4.70 5.42
N ILE A 12 -3.01 -4.75 6.62
CA ILE A 12 -2.69 -5.98 7.34
C ILE A 12 -3.97 -6.47 8.03
N GLY A 13 -4.41 -7.72 7.77
CA GLY A 13 -5.68 -8.24 8.27
C GLY A 13 -5.85 -8.12 9.78
N ARG A 14 -4.85 -8.55 10.57
CA ARG A 14 -4.90 -8.42 12.04
C ARG A 14 -5.01 -6.97 12.53
N ARG A 15 -4.44 -5.99 11.81
CA ARG A 15 -4.58 -4.57 12.15
C ARG A 15 -5.94 -4.02 11.75
N ALA A 16 -6.45 -4.46 10.61
CA ALA A 16 -7.80 -4.10 10.17
C ALA A 16 -8.85 -4.56 11.17
N ARG A 17 -8.73 -5.79 11.71
CA ARG A 17 -9.59 -6.28 12.80
C ARG A 17 -9.51 -5.45 14.06
N ALA A 18 -8.32 -4.96 14.41
CA ALA A 18 -8.14 -4.11 15.57
C ALA A 18 -8.68 -2.68 15.37
N HIS A 19 -8.78 -2.21 14.12
CA HIS A 19 -9.20 -0.85 13.77
C HIS A 19 -10.21 -0.83 12.61
N PRO A 20 -11.36 -1.52 12.72
CA PRO A 20 -12.31 -1.66 11.60
C PRO A 20 -12.92 -0.33 11.16
N ALA A 21 -13.13 0.60 12.08
CA ALA A 21 -13.65 1.93 11.77
C ALA A 21 -12.73 2.70 10.82
N LEU A 22 -11.39 2.60 11.01
CA LEU A 22 -10.42 3.24 10.14
C LEU A 22 -10.46 2.69 8.71
N CYS A 23 -10.59 1.36 8.56
CA CYS A 23 -10.72 0.75 7.22
C CYS A 23 -11.99 1.21 6.50
N ARG A 24 -13.11 1.33 7.20
CA ARG A 24 -14.36 1.87 6.63
C ARG A 24 -14.20 3.35 6.24
N GLU A 25 -13.53 4.14 7.06
CA GLU A 25 -13.26 5.54 6.79
C GLU A 25 -12.39 5.73 5.53
N ILE A 26 -11.34 4.91 5.35
CA ILE A 26 -10.52 4.90 4.14
C ILE A 26 -11.40 4.73 2.90
N VAL A 27 -12.31 3.75 2.92
CA VAL A 27 -13.23 3.49 1.81
C VAL A 27 -14.24 4.63 1.61
N ALA A 28 -14.83 5.14 2.70
CA ALA A 28 -15.80 6.23 2.66
C ALA A 28 -15.20 7.52 2.06
N ARG A 29 -13.89 7.71 2.20
CA ARG A 29 -13.14 8.83 1.60
C ARG A 29 -12.74 8.59 0.14
N GLY A 30 -13.18 7.49 -0.48
CA GLY A 30 -12.94 7.16 -1.89
C GLY A 30 -11.58 6.53 -2.19
N HIS A 31 -10.88 6.04 -1.17
CA HIS A 31 -9.69 5.22 -1.34
C HIS A 31 -10.06 3.72 -1.44
N ARG A 32 -9.06 2.88 -1.76
CA ARG A 32 -9.24 1.43 -1.81
C ARG A 32 -8.44 0.75 -0.72
N VAL A 33 -9.02 -0.32 -0.16
CA VAL A 33 -8.36 -1.21 0.79
C VAL A 33 -8.01 -2.51 0.08
N GLU A 34 -6.74 -2.91 0.14
CA GLU A 34 -6.18 -4.07 -0.53
C GLU A 34 -5.38 -4.95 0.44
N ASN A 35 -5.03 -6.17 0.02
CA ASN A 35 -4.49 -7.23 0.87
C ASN A 35 -2.97 -7.10 1.08
N HIS A 36 -2.52 -7.05 2.34
CA HIS A 36 -1.10 -7.10 2.74
C HIS A 36 -0.76 -8.29 3.65
N GLY A 37 -1.50 -9.40 3.53
CA GLY A 37 -1.42 -10.56 4.41
C GLY A 37 -2.05 -10.31 5.78
N ASP A 38 -2.21 -11.37 6.54
CA ASP A 38 -2.82 -11.28 7.88
C ASP A 38 -1.79 -10.91 8.94
N ALA A 39 -0.66 -11.61 8.96
CA ALA A 39 0.36 -11.45 10.00
C ALA A 39 1.46 -10.44 9.67
N HIS A 40 1.60 -9.98 8.41
CA HIS A 40 2.72 -9.16 7.93
C HIS A 40 4.08 -9.78 8.27
N ALA A 41 4.22 -11.09 8.01
CA ALA A 41 5.40 -11.83 8.37
C ALA A 41 6.60 -11.44 7.50
N LYS A 42 7.70 -11.00 8.12
CA LYS A 42 8.97 -10.72 7.42
C LYS A 42 9.59 -11.98 6.80
N THR A 43 9.15 -13.15 7.25
CA THR A 43 9.56 -14.48 6.77
C THR A 43 8.65 -15.03 5.66
N LEU A 44 7.76 -14.22 5.09
CA LEU A 44 6.80 -14.64 4.06
C LEU A 44 7.47 -15.40 2.91
N ALA A 45 8.67 -15.01 2.50
CA ALA A 45 9.42 -15.67 1.43
C ALA A 45 9.81 -17.14 1.73
N PHE A 46 9.75 -17.55 2.99
CA PHE A 46 10.02 -18.92 3.43
C PHE A 46 8.76 -19.74 3.68
N PHE A 47 7.57 -19.19 3.43
CA PHE A 47 6.32 -19.91 3.61
C PHE A 47 6.07 -20.90 2.46
N GLY A 48 5.65 -22.12 2.80
CA GLY A 48 5.10 -23.05 1.82
C GLY A 48 3.70 -22.60 1.36
N PRO A 49 3.17 -23.23 0.29
CA PRO A 49 1.93 -22.79 -0.36
C PRO A 49 0.71 -22.81 0.58
N ALA A 50 0.58 -23.82 1.44
CA ALA A 50 -0.52 -23.90 2.39
C ALA A 50 -0.52 -22.72 3.37
N ARG A 51 0.63 -22.37 3.94
CA ARG A 51 0.78 -21.25 4.87
C ARG A 51 0.54 -19.91 4.19
N LEU A 52 1.05 -19.70 2.97
CA LEU A 52 0.77 -18.52 2.16
C LEU A 52 -0.73 -18.36 1.95
N ARG A 53 -1.40 -19.43 1.49
CA ARG A 53 -2.84 -19.41 1.25
C ARG A 53 -3.62 -19.06 2.54
N THR A 54 -3.28 -19.68 3.67
CA THR A 54 -3.97 -19.41 4.94
C THR A 54 -3.81 -17.95 5.37
N ASP A 55 -2.60 -17.39 5.33
CA ASP A 55 -2.35 -16.00 5.75
C ASP A 55 -3.06 -15.00 4.82
N ILE A 56 -2.95 -15.20 3.50
CA ILE A 56 -3.54 -14.29 2.52
C ILE A 56 -5.06 -14.38 2.52
N ALA A 57 -5.64 -15.60 2.58
CA ALA A 57 -7.08 -15.80 2.60
C ALA A 57 -7.73 -15.25 3.88
N ALA A 58 -7.06 -15.37 5.04
CA ALA A 58 -7.55 -14.80 6.30
C ALA A 58 -7.63 -13.26 6.22
N ALA A 59 -6.62 -12.60 5.62
CA ALA A 59 -6.66 -11.17 5.36
C ALA A 59 -7.76 -10.82 4.35
N GLN A 60 -7.89 -11.59 3.27
CA GLN A 60 -8.89 -11.38 2.23
C GLN A 60 -10.31 -11.33 2.80
N ALA A 61 -10.69 -12.36 3.55
CA ALA A 61 -12.01 -12.46 4.17
C ALA A 61 -12.26 -11.30 5.15
N CYS A 62 -11.28 -11.01 6.01
CA CYS A 62 -11.38 -9.93 7.00
C CYS A 62 -11.54 -8.56 6.34
N LEU A 63 -10.75 -8.25 5.33
CA LEU A 63 -10.79 -6.95 4.66
C LEU A 63 -12.09 -6.78 3.87
N ALA A 64 -12.56 -7.83 3.19
CA ALA A 64 -13.84 -7.81 2.50
C ALA A 64 -15.00 -7.55 3.45
N ASP A 65 -15.05 -8.24 4.59
CA ASP A 65 -16.09 -8.06 5.61
C ASP A 65 -16.11 -6.63 6.20
N ILE A 66 -14.93 -6.10 6.55
CA ILE A 66 -14.81 -4.78 7.17
C ILE A 66 -15.10 -3.64 6.19
N SER A 67 -14.56 -3.73 4.97
CA SER A 67 -14.59 -2.64 3.98
C SER A 67 -15.83 -2.67 3.09
N GLY A 68 -16.54 -3.81 3.02
CA GLY A 68 -17.60 -4.05 2.03
C GLY A 68 -17.06 -4.17 0.58
N GLN A 69 -15.75 -4.28 0.39
CA GLN A 69 -15.10 -4.36 -0.91
C GLN A 69 -14.17 -5.57 -0.95
N LEU A 70 -14.28 -6.39 -2.00
CA LEU A 70 -13.36 -7.50 -2.20
C LEU A 70 -12.01 -6.96 -2.70
N PRO A 71 -10.89 -7.19 -1.96
CA PRO A 71 -9.56 -6.86 -2.45
C PRO A 71 -9.23 -7.64 -3.74
N ARG A 72 -8.63 -6.98 -4.71
CA ARG A 72 -8.18 -7.56 -5.98
C ARG A 72 -6.65 -7.64 -6.09
N PHE A 73 -5.96 -6.92 -5.23
CA PHE A 73 -4.51 -6.83 -5.26
C PHE A 73 -3.91 -7.30 -3.94
N PHE A 74 -2.76 -7.97 -4.05
CA PHE A 74 -1.93 -8.34 -2.92
C PHE A 74 -0.57 -7.66 -3.04
N ARG A 75 -0.04 -7.15 -1.93
CA ARG A 75 1.35 -6.65 -1.85
C ARG A 75 2.13 -7.48 -0.86
N ALA A 76 3.26 -8.05 -1.31
CA ALA A 76 4.10 -8.86 -0.45
C ALA A 76 4.86 -8.02 0.58
N THR A 77 4.99 -8.51 1.82
CA THR A 77 5.79 -7.87 2.88
C THR A 77 7.22 -7.64 2.40
N ALA A 78 7.70 -6.39 2.50
CA ALA A 78 9.01 -5.95 2.02
C ALA A 78 9.30 -6.23 0.52
N GLY A 79 8.29 -6.63 -0.26
CA GLY A 79 8.43 -7.05 -1.66
C GLY A 79 9.03 -8.44 -1.83
N LEU A 80 9.16 -9.21 -0.75
CA LEU A 80 9.74 -10.56 -0.79
C LEU A 80 8.76 -11.55 -1.41
N ARG A 81 9.26 -12.36 -2.35
CA ARG A 81 8.48 -13.35 -3.10
C ARG A 81 9.18 -14.70 -3.08
N ASN A 82 8.42 -15.75 -3.28
CA ASN A 82 8.92 -17.11 -3.56
C ASN A 82 8.11 -17.74 -4.71
N PRO A 83 8.52 -18.86 -5.28
CA PRO A 83 7.85 -19.49 -6.43
C PRO A 83 6.39 -19.89 -6.18
N PHE A 84 5.97 -20.06 -4.92
CA PHE A 84 4.61 -20.48 -4.58
C PHE A 84 3.62 -19.29 -4.50
N LEU A 85 4.11 -18.05 -4.41
CA LEU A 85 3.25 -16.91 -4.16
C LEU A 85 2.26 -16.66 -5.31
N GLU A 86 2.73 -16.60 -6.55
CA GLU A 86 1.86 -16.30 -7.70
C GLU A 86 0.80 -17.38 -7.94
N PRO A 87 1.09 -18.69 -7.89
CA PRO A 87 0.05 -19.73 -7.94
C PRO A 87 -0.99 -19.62 -6.82
N VAL A 88 -0.55 -19.25 -5.60
CA VAL A 88 -1.47 -19.06 -4.48
C VAL A 88 -2.38 -17.85 -4.71
N LEU A 89 -1.83 -16.73 -5.19
CA LEU A 89 -2.59 -15.53 -5.52
C LEU A 89 -3.61 -15.80 -6.63
N ALA A 90 -3.21 -16.49 -7.70
CA ALA A 90 -4.12 -16.88 -8.78
C ALA A 90 -5.29 -17.73 -8.26
N GLY A 91 -5.02 -18.68 -7.35
CA GLY A 91 -6.06 -19.51 -6.70
C GLY A 91 -6.93 -18.74 -5.68
N LEU A 92 -6.65 -17.47 -5.42
CA LEU A 92 -7.43 -16.55 -4.57
C LEU A 92 -8.00 -15.36 -5.35
N ASP A 93 -7.87 -15.36 -6.67
CA ASP A 93 -8.27 -14.27 -7.58
C ASP A 93 -7.63 -12.91 -7.19
N LEU A 94 -6.34 -12.96 -6.86
CA LEU A 94 -5.54 -11.80 -6.47
C LEU A 94 -4.40 -11.55 -7.44
N HIS A 95 -4.17 -10.28 -7.77
CA HIS A 95 -3.02 -9.83 -8.55
C HIS A 95 -1.90 -9.30 -7.65
N LEU A 96 -0.66 -9.64 -7.97
CA LEU A 96 0.49 -9.11 -7.25
C LEU A 96 0.75 -7.65 -7.63
N ALA A 97 0.74 -6.74 -6.66
CA ALA A 97 1.03 -5.33 -6.86
C ALA A 97 2.38 -4.95 -6.22
N ALA A 98 3.33 -4.56 -7.06
CA ALA A 98 4.62 -4.00 -6.64
C ALA A 98 4.58 -2.46 -6.66
N TRP A 99 5.73 -1.85 -6.93
CA TRP A 99 5.91 -0.40 -7.04
C TRP A 99 6.99 -0.09 -8.08
N THR A 100 6.96 1.11 -8.63
CA THR A 100 8.00 1.62 -9.53
C THR A 100 8.94 2.58 -8.80
N ARG A 101 8.45 3.26 -7.74
CA ARG A 101 9.21 4.23 -6.94
C ARG A 101 9.20 3.84 -5.48
N ARG A 102 10.38 3.73 -4.86
CA ARG A 102 10.56 3.41 -3.44
C ARG A 102 11.37 4.50 -2.75
N PRO A 103 10.78 5.26 -1.82
CA PRO A 103 11.45 6.40 -1.17
C PRO A 103 12.32 6.00 0.03
N TYR A 104 12.18 4.77 0.54
CA TYR A 104 12.78 4.30 1.80
C TYR A 104 12.36 5.14 3.02
N ASP A 105 11.15 5.63 3.01
CA ASP A 105 10.52 6.44 4.05
C ASP A 105 10.42 5.75 5.43
N THR A 106 10.57 4.43 5.50
CA THR A 106 10.68 3.67 6.75
C THR A 106 12.05 3.81 7.44
N ARG A 107 13.07 4.35 6.75
CA ARG A 107 14.45 4.50 7.24
C ARG A 107 14.98 5.92 7.09
N CYS A 108 14.41 6.71 6.21
CA CYS A 108 14.82 8.07 5.91
C CYS A 108 13.79 9.06 6.50
N GLY A 109 14.20 9.85 7.48
CA GLY A 109 13.38 10.89 8.11
C GLY A 109 13.52 12.26 7.43
N ASP A 110 14.27 12.39 6.34
CA ASP A 110 14.39 13.63 5.58
C ASP A 110 13.34 13.68 4.46
N ALA A 111 12.38 14.61 4.60
CA ALA A 111 11.27 14.77 3.66
C ALA A 111 11.75 15.16 2.25
N ASN A 112 12.83 15.93 2.13
CA ASN A 112 13.37 16.34 0.84
C ASN A 112 14.01 15.15 0.10
N ILE A 113 14.75 14.31 0.82
CA ILE A 113 15.33 13.08 0.25
C ILE A 113 14.23 12.11 -0.18
N VAL A 114 13.20 11.94 0.65
CA VAL A 114 12.03 11.10 0.34
C VAL A 114 11.32 11.62 -0.91
N LEU A 115 11.06 12.92 -0.98
CA LEU A 115 10.46 13.57 -2.15
C LEU A 115 11.32 13.40 -3.40
N ALA A 116 12.61 13.65 -3.32
CA ALA A 116 13.53 13.51 -4.45
C ALA A 116 13.53 12.07 -5.03
N ARG A 117 13.48 11.06 -4.16
CA ARG A 117 13.40 9.65 -4.60
C ARG A 117 12.07 9.30 -5.26
N LEU A 118 10.95 9.84 -4.78
CA LEU A 118 9.63 9.64 -5.38
C LEU A 118 9.51 10.36 -6.73
N SER A 119 10.09 11.55 -6.84
CA SER A 119 9.95 12.44 -7.99
C SER A 119 10.96 12.20 -9.13
N LYS A 120 12.00 11.40 -8.90
CA LYS A 120 13.02 11.10 -9.91
C LYS A 120 12.40 10.39 -11.12
N ASN A 121 12.40 11.05 -12.28
CA ASN A 121 11.80 10.55 -13.54
C ASN A 121 10.34 10.11 -13.37
N LEU A 122 9.58 10.79 -12.50
CA LEU A 122 8.19 10.49 -12.22
C LEU A 122 7.32 10.80 -13.44
N GLY A 123 6.47 9.85 -13.84
CA GLY A 123 5.56 9.96 -14.97
C GLY A 123 4.25 9.20 -14.77
N ALA A 124 3.37 9.28 -15.76
CA ALA A 124 2.13 8.53 -15.77
C ALA A 124 2.41 7.01 -15.73
N GLY A 125 1.57 6.25 -15.02
CA GLY A 125 1.75 4.82 -14.82
C GLY A 125 2.69 4.43 -13.67
N ASP A 126 3.33 5.39 -13.00
CA ASP A 126 4.17 5.08 -11.85
C ASP A 126 3.34 4.70 -10.62
N ILE A 127 3.81 3.69 -9.88
CA ILE A 127 3.25 3.26 -8.60
C ILE A 127 4.21 3.70 -7.49
N LEU A 128 3.77 4.68 -6.69
CA LEU A 128 4.55 5.24 -5.59
C LEU A 128 4.30 4.44 -4.30
N LEU A 129 5.35 3.85 -3.72
CA LEU A 129 5.27 3.18 -2.42
C LEU A 129 5.47 4.20 -1.30
N MET A 130 4.59 4.20 -0.31
CA MET A 130 4.71 4.97 0.91
C MET A 130 4.18 4.16 2.09
N HIS A 131 4.60 4.51 3.31
CA HIS A 131 4.19 3.80 4.52
C HIS A 131 3.59 4.78 5.54
N ASP A 132 2.40 4.47 6.02
CA ASP A 132 1.70 5.23 7.07
C ASP A 132 2.05 4.71 8.49
N GLY A 133 2.13 3.39 8.65
CA GLY A 133 2.22 2.75 9.97
C GLY A 133 3.63 2.61 10.56
N ASN A 134 4.69 2.74 9.76
CA ASN A 134 6.09 2.56 10.19
C ASN A 134 7.07 3.49 9.47
N ALA A 135 6.60 4.64 8.99
CA ALA A 135 7.45 5.67 8.44
C ALA A 135 8.43 6.20 9.50
N ALA A 136 9.64 6.54 9.09
CA ALA A 136 10.60 7.23 9.93
C ALA A 136 10.03 8.59 10.38
N ARG A 137 10.51 9.10 11.49
CA ARG A 137 10.10 10.42 11.96
C ARG A 137 11.02 11.48 11.34
N GLY A 138 10.38 12.55 10.85
CA GLY A 138 11.07 13.74 10.37
C GLY A 138 11.52 14.65 11.50
N SER A 139 12.13 15.78 11.14
CA SER A 139 12.55 16.83 12.09
C SER A 139 11.40 17.42 12.91
N SER A 140 10.18 17.37 12.39
CA SER A 140 8.94 17.78 13.07
C SER A 140 8.50 16.77 14.15
N GLY A 141 9.15 15.61 14.30
CA GLY A 141 8.73 14.49 15.14
C GLY A 141 7.55 13.68 14.56
N ARG A 142 6.96 14.12 13.44
CA ARG A 142 5.87 13.43 12.72
C ARG A 142 6.42 12.36 11.79
N ALA A 143 5.56 11.48 11.30
CA ALA A 143 5.92 10.57 10.22
C ALA A 143 6.36 11.37 8.98
N VAL A 144 7.55 11.09 8.44
CA VAL A 144 8.17 11.84 7.32
C VAL A 144 7.25 11.97 6.12
N ILE A 145 6.40 10.99 5.90
CA ILE A 145 5.45 11.01 4.78
C ILE A 145 4.43 12.15 4.91
N LEU A 146 4.07 12.57 6.13
CA LEU A 146 3.15 13.69 6.36
C LEU A 146 3.78 15.03 6.02
N ASP A 147 5.11 15.12 6.12
CA ASP A 147 5.87 16.31 5.73
C ASP A 147 6.19 16.28 4.22
N THR A 148 6.32 15.10 3.61
CA THR A 148 6.60 14.90 2.18
C THR A 148 5.35 15.06 1.29
N LEU A 149 4.21 14.60 1.75
CA LEU A 149 3.00 14.42 0.94
C LEU A 149 2.48 15.72 0.31
N PRO A 150 2.42 16.88 1.00
CA PRO A 150 1.98 18.12 0.39
C PRO A 150 2.82 18.51 -0.83
N ALA A 151 4.15 18.53 -0.69
CA ALA A 151 5.05 18.88 -1.78
C ALA A 151 5.00 17.87 -2.95
N LEU A 152 4.77 16.58 -2.66
CA LEU A 152 4.57 15.58 -3.69
C LEU A 152 3.28 15.84 -4.49
N LEU A 153 2.18 16.17 -3.82
CA LEU A 153 0.89 16.46 -4.47
C LEU A 153 0.97 17.72 -5.32
N ASP A 154 1.65 18.76 -4.83
CA ASP A 154 1.90 19.99 -5.60
C ASP A 154 2.73 19.68 -6.86
N LEU A 155 3.78 18.86 -6.74
CA LEU A 155 4.60 18.45 -7.87
C LEU A 155 3.80 17.64 -8.91
N LEU A 156 2.93 16.72 -8.47
CA LEU A 156 2.05 15.97 -9.37
C LEU A 156 1.12 16.92 -10.12
N HIS A 157 0.50 17.86 -9.42
CA HIS A 157 -0.37 18.87 -10.02
C HIS A 157 0.38 19.71 -11.08
N GLN A 158 1.58 20.22 -10.74
CA GLN A 158 2.43 20.98 -11.66
C GLN A 158 2.79 20.18 -12.93
N ARG A 159 2.87 18.86 -12.85
CA ARG A 159 3.16 17.97 -13.98
C ARG A 159 1.91 17.47 -14.72
N GLY A 160 0.72 17.93 -14.35
CA GLY A 160 -0.54 17.46 -14.92
C GLY A 160 -0.83 15.98 -14.61
N LEU A 161 -0.26 15.45 -13.52
CA LEU A 161 -0.46 14.07 -13.09
C LEU A 161 -1.52 14.01 -11.98
N THR A 162 -2.39 13.00 -12.05
CA THR A 162 -3.41 12.73 -11.03
C THR A 162 -3.14 11.39 -10.35
N THR A 163 -3.50 11.30 -9.08
CA THR A 163 -3.44 10.03 -8.34
C THR A 163 -4.74 9.27 -8.50
N VAL A 164 -4.63 7.98 -8.80
CA VAL A 164 -5.76 7.06 -8.92
C VAL A 164 -5.54 5.83 -8.06
N THR A 165 -6.60 5.09 -7.77
CA THR A 165 -6.47 3.77 -7.14
C THR A 165 -6.00 2.73 -8.16
N LEU A 166 -5.40 1.61 -7.70
CA LEU A 166 -5.04 0.51 -8.61
C LEU A 166 -6.25 -0.05 -9.35
N HIS A 167 -7.43 -0.09 -8.73
CA HIS A 167 -8.64 -0.48 -9.41
C HIS A 167 -8.94 0.39 -10.62
N ALA A 168 -8.90 1.71 -10.46
CA ALA A 168 -9.16 2.65 -11.55
C ALA A 168 -8.07 2.63 -12.64
N ALA A 169 -6.84 2.27 -12.27
CA ALA A 169 -5.73 2.17 -13.23
C ALA A 169 -5.73 0.86 -14.02
N CYS A 170 -6.38 -0.21 -13.51
CA CYS A 170 -6.40 -1.56 -14.08
C CYS A 170 -7.82 -2.01 -14.51
N SER A 171 -8.75 -1.05 -14.71
CA SER A 171 -10.13 -1.28 -15.17
C SER A 171 -10.17 -1.39 -16.67
#